data_0e3fd4ebd3f83e0c49f6255c857ed29b
#
_entry.id   0e3fd4ebd3f83e0c49f6255c857ed29b
#
_cell.length_a   1.000
_cell.length_b   1.000
_cell.length_c   1.000
_cell.angle_alpha   90.00
_cell.angle_beta   90.00
_cell.angle_gamma   90.00
#
_symmetry.space_group_name_H-M   'P 1'
#
loop_
_entity.id
_entity.type
_entity.pdbx_description
1 polymer ?
#
loop_
_entity_poly.entity_id
_entity_poly.type
_entity_poly.pdbx_seq_one_letter_code
_entity_poly.pdbx_strand_id
1 'polypeptide(L)'
;LAQWVYKHTGVAISENTLFDVMIKRIHEYKRQLMNVLYVIHRYLMLKDMSPSERTRMVPRTVMIGGKAAPGYINAKRVIKLIGSVQEVINKDKDTKDHLKLIFLPNYNVSAAEVIIPASELSQHISTAGTEVSGTSNMKFCFNGCLIIGTMDGANVEIAQEIGEENMFIFGARVEDVEKLRIRVPLNQ
;
A
#
# COMPACT_ATOMS: atom_id res chain seq x y z
N LEU A 1 -16.96 -2.86 -4.49
CA LEU A 1 -15.57 -3.34 -4.56
C LEU A 1 -15.44 -4.81 -4.20
N ALA A 2 -16.05 -5.29 -3.11
CA ALA A 2 -15.92 -6.68 -2.66
C ALA A 2 -16.31 -7.71 -3.75
N GLN A 3 -17.42 -7.52 -4.43
CA GLN A 3 -17.85 -8.36 -5.55
C GLN A 3 -16.86 -8.30 -6.72
N TRP A 4 -16.32 -7.12 -7.02
CA TRP A 4 -15.33 -6.95 -8.08
C TRP A 4 -14.02 -7.68 -7.75
N VAL A 5 -13.55 -7.57 -6.50
CA VAL A 5 -12.35 -8.30 -6.03
C VAL A 5 -12.58 -9.81 -6.14
N TYR A 6 -13.71 -10.32 -5.66
CA TYR A 6 -14.01 -11.74 -5.76
C TYR A 6 -14.02 -12.24 -7.20
N LYS A 7 -14.65 -11.50 -8.10
CA LYS A 7 -14.71 -11.85 -9.54
C LYS A 7 -13.32 -11.94 -10.18
N HIS A 8 -12.38 -11.08 -9.77
CA HIS A 8 -11.06 -10.99 -10.42
C HIS A 8 -9.96 -11.77 -9.72
N THR A 9 -10.15 -12.14 -8.47
CA THR A 9 -9.11 -12.80 -7.65
C THR A 9 -9.55 -14.11 -7.03
N GLY A 10 -10.84 -14.39 -6.99
CA GLY A 10 -11.42 -15.53 -6.26
C GLY A 10 -11.39 -15.35 -4.74
N VAL A 11 -10.93 -14.22 -4.20
CA VAL A 11 -10.81 -13.98 -2.77
C VAL A 11 -11.99 -13.15 -2.27
N ALA A 12 -12.76 -13.70 -1.33
CA ALA A 12 -13.82 -12.95 -0.66
C ALA A 12 -13.24 -12.00 0.38
N ILE A 13 -13.69 -10.75 0.36
CA ILE A 13 -13.37 -9.73 1.36
C ILE A 13 -14.65 -9.21 2.01
N SER A 14 -14.56 -8.80 3.27
CA SER A 14 -15.65 -8.15 3.98
C SER A 14 -15.72 -6.67 3.62
N GLU A 15 -16.92 -6.16 3.46
CA GLU A 15 -17.18 -4.72 3.26
C GLU A 15 -16.95 -3.90 4.55
N ASN A 16 -16.91 -4.58 5.70
CA ASN A 16 -16.68 -3.97 7.02
C ASN A 16 -15.20 -3.94 7.41
N THR A 17 -14.28 -3.90 6.45
CA THR A 17 -12.85 -3.75 6.68
C THR A 17 -12.35 -2.44 6.08
N LEU A 18 -11.35 -1.82 6.69
CA LEU A 18 -10.70 -0.65 6.11
C LEU A 18 -9.95 -1.06 4.84
N PHE A 19 -10.31 -0.44 3.71
CA PHE A 19 -9.67 -0.67 2.43
C PHE A 19 -8.43 0.20 2.27
N ASP A 20 -7.28 -0.44 2.46
CA ASP A 20 -5.94 0.15 2.35
C ASP A 20 -5.31 -0.23 1.00
N VAL A 21 -5.05 0.74 0.15
CA VAL A 21 -4.80 0.51 -1.27
C VAL A 21 -3.48 1.08 -1.74
N MET A 22 -2.71 0.29 -2.49
CA MET A 22 -1.51 0.73 -3.18
C MET A 22 -1.53 0.23 -4.63
N ILE A 23 -2.11 1.02 -5.54
CA ILE A 23 -2.26 0.66 -6.96
C ILE A 23 -1.42 1.59 -7.84
N LYS A 24 -0.30 1.08 -8.30
CA LYS A 24 0.67 1.79 -9.16
C LYS A 24 1.66 0.80 -9.75
N ARG A 25 2.43 1.21 -10.76
CA ARG A 25 3.52 0.39 -11.31
C ARG A 25 4.43 -0.10 -10.19
N ILE A 26 4.80 -1.40 -10.25
CA ILE A 26 5.72 -1.98 -9.27
C ILE A 26 7.13 -1.49 -9.58
N HIS A 27 7.72 -0.79 -8.63
CA HIS A 27 9.07 -0.24 -8.76
C HIS A 27 9.73 -0.06 -7.38
N GLU A 28 11.03 -0.27 -7.30
CA GLU A 28 11.75 -0.20 -6.02
C GLU A 28 11.58 1.17 -5.33
N TYR A 29 11.64 2.29 -6.08
CA TYR A 29 11.48 3.61 -5.48
C TYR A 29 10.06 3.89 -4.95
N LYS A 30 9.03 3.22 -5.48
CA LYS A 30 7.64 3.33 -4.98
C LYS A 30 7.41 2.56 -3.69
N ARG A 31 8.34 1.68 -3.34
CA ARG A 31 8.46 0.95 -2.08
C ARG A 31 7.29 0.02 -1.74
N GLN A 32 6.74 -0.69 -2.73
CA GLN A 32 5.76 -1.75 -2.45
C GLN A 32 6.32 -2.79 -1.48
N LEU A 33 7.63 -3.06 -1.52
CA LEU A 33 8.28 -3.92 -0.53
C LEU A 33 8.09 -3.41 0.90
N MET A 34 8.21 -2.10 1.14
CA MET A 34 7.95 -1.50 2.46
C MET A 34 6.50 -1.73 2.90
N ASN A 35 5.54 -1.62 1.98
CA ASN A 35 4.15 -1.94 2.27
C ASN A 35 3.96 -3.41 2.65
N VAL A 36 4.63 -4.34 1.94
CA VAL A 36 4.58 -5.77 2.29
C VAL A 36 5.17 -6.02 3.68
N LEU A 37 6.29 -5.38 4.03
CA LEU A 37 6.89 -5.46 5.37
C LEU A 37 5.94 -4.94 6.45
N TYR A 38 5.22 -3.84 6.18
CA TYR A 38 4.17 -3.35 7.06
C TYR A 38 3.04 -4.37 7.25
N VAL A 39 2.59 -5.02 6.18
CA VAL A 39 1.56 -6.07 6.24
C VAL A 39 2.04 -7.26 7.09
N ILE A 40 3.29 -7.70 6.90
CA ILE A 40 3.91 -8.77 7.71
C ILE A 40 3.98 -8.35 9.18
N HIS A 41 4.44 -7.12 9.46
CA HIS A 41 4.48 -6.61 10.83
C HIS A 41 3.09 -6.62 11.48
N ARG A 42 2.07 -6.13 10.78
CA ARG A 42 0.69 -6.14 11.27
C ARG A 42 0.18 -7.57 11.51
N TYR A 43 0.52 -8.51 10.63
CA TYR A 43 0.18 -9.92 10.81
C TYR A 43 0.80 -10.49 12.08
N LEU A 44 2.10 -10.29 12.29
CA LEU A 44 2.81 -10.76 13.48
C LEU A 44 2.23 -10.14 14.76
N MET A 45 1.97 -8.84 14.75
CA MET A 45 1.32 -8.14 15.85
C MET A 45 -0.05 -8.76 16.20
N LEU A 46 -0.88 -9.09 15.20
CA LEU A 46 -2.16 -9.77 15.40
C LEU A 46 -1.99 -11.19 15.94
N LYS A 47 -0.92 -11.89 15.56
CA LYS A 47 -0.61 -13.24 16.10
C LYS A 47 -0.26 -13.20 17.58
N ASP A 48 0.43 -12.16 18.02
CA ASP A 48 0.83 -11.98 19.43
C ASP A 48 -0.33 -11.53 20.33
N MET A 49 -1.42 -10.99 19.76
CA MET A 49 -2.61 -10.56 20.48
C MET A 49 -3.49 -11.73 20.90
N SER A 50 -4.13 -11.61 22.05
CA SER A 50 -5.24 -12.50 22.47
C SER A 50 -6.47 -12.29 21.55
N PRO A 51 -7.41 -13.27 21.48
CA PRO A 51 -8.63 -13.10 20.70
C PRO A 51 -9.43 -11.84 21.08
N SER A 52 -9.49 -11.48 22.37
CA SER A 52 -10.21 -10.31 22.87
C SER A 52 -9.54 -8.99 22.45
N GLU A 53 -8.22 -8.95 22.32
CA GLU A 53 -7.51 -7.78 21.84
C GLU A 53 -7.70 -7.62 20.33
N ARG A 54 -7.65 -8.72 19.57
CA ARG A 54 -7.91 -8.71 18.12
C ARG A 54 -9.28 -8.13 17.77
N THR A 55 -10.33 -8.43 18.53
CA THR A 55 -11.68 -7.90 18.26
C THR A 55 -11.81 -6.39 18.43
N ARG A 56 -10.87 -5.72 19.13
CA ARG A 56 -10.81 -4.26 19.25
C ARG A 56 -10.09 -3.59 18.08
N MET A 57 -9.37 -4.38 17.28
CA MET A 57 -8.65 -3.86 16.12
C MET A 57 -9.59 -3.65 14.94
N VAL A 58 -9.42 -2.54 14.24
CA VAL A 58 -10.12 -2.31 12.97
C VAL A 58 -9.62 -3.34 11.95
N PRO A 59 -10.50 -4.21 11.41
CA PRO A 59 -10.12 -5.13 10.36
C PRO A 59 -9.63 -4.37 9.12
N ARG A 60 -8.67 -4.93 8.41
CA ARG A 60 -8.05 -4.27 7.25
C ARG A 60 -7.90 -5.22 6.08
N THR A 61 -8.28 -4.75 4.91
CA THR A 61 -7.97 -5.40 3.63
C THR A 61 -6.97 -4.53 2.88
N VAL A 62 -5.75 -5.04 2.75
CA VAL A 62 -4.68 -4.38 1.99
C VAL A 62 -4.70 -4.89 0.56
N MET A 63 -4.82 -3.98 -0.39
CA MET A 63 -4.83 -4.28 -1.82
C MET A 63 -3.63 -3.65 -2.50
N ILE A 64 -2.78 -4.49 -3.09
CA ILE A 64 -1.62 -4.04 -3.87
C ILE A 64 -1.85 -4.44 -5.32
N GLY A 65 -1.80 -3.48 -6.23
CA GLY A 65 -1.98 -3.72 -7.65
C GLY A 65 -1.00 -2.94 -8.50
N GLY A 66 -0.60 -3.52 -9.62
CA GLY A 66 0.31 -2.87 -10.55
C GLY A 66 0.99 -3.86 -11.48
N LYS A 67 1.60 -3.31 -12.53
CA LYS A 67 2.36 -4.09 -13.52
C LYS A 67 3.85 -3.83 -13.33
N ALA A 68 4.65 -4.87 -13.47
CA ALA A 68 6.11 -4.78 -13.57
C ALA A 68 6.54 -4.70 -15.05
N ALA A 69 7.58 -3.94 -15.34
CA ALA A 69 8.20 -4.00 -16.66
C ALA A 69 8.75 -5.43 -16.93
N PRO A 70 8.68 -5.93 -18.16
CA PRO A 70 9.03 -7.33 -18.47
C PRO A 70 10.42 -7.76 -18.02
N GLY A 71 11.42 -6.88 -18.15
CA GLY A 71 12.81 -7.12 -17.72
C GLY A 71 13.12 -6.77 -16.27
N TYR A 72 12.17 -6.24 -15.50
CA TYR A 72 12.43 -5.75 -14.14
C TYR A 72 12.31 -6.89 -13.11
N ILE A 73 13.41 -7.61 -12.92
CA ILE A 73 13.46 -8.82 -12.08
C ILE A 73 13.04 -8.53 -10.64
N ASN A 74 13.52 -7.45 -10.03
CA ASN A 74 13.20 -7.12 -8.64
C ASN A 74 11.71 -6.79 -8.45
N ALA A 75 11.09 -6.09 -9.40
CA ALA A 75 9.65 -5.85 -9.37
C ALA A 75 8.85 -7.16 -9.41
N LYS A 76 9.29 -8.12 -10.24
CA LYS A 76 8.67 -9.47 -10.30
C LYS A 76 8.86 -10.25 -9.01
N ARG A 77 10.01 -10.13 -8.35
CA ARG A 77 10.26 -10.73 -7.02
C ARG A 77 9.34 -10.15 -5.97
N VAL A 78 9.10 -8.83 -5.98
CA VAL A 78 8.14 -8.18 -5.09
C VAL A 78 6.72 -8.72 -5.31
N ILE A 79 6.28 -8.88 -6.56
CA ILE A 79 4.96 -9.47 -6.87
C ILE A 79 4.87 -10.90 -6.33
N LYS A 80 5.91 -11.71 -6.53
CA LYS A 80 5.97 -13.07 -5.98
C LYS A 80 5.89 -13.07 -4.45
N LEU A 81 6.61 -12.18 -3.79
CA LEU A 81 6.57 -12.03 -2.33
C LEU A 81 5.16 -11.67 -1.85
N ILE A 82 4.48 -10.71 -2.51
CA ILE A 82 3.10 -10.35 -2.19
C ILE A 82 2.19 -11.59 -2.26
N GLY A 83 2.30 -12.39 -3.33
CA GLY A 83 1.52 -13.61 -3.49
C GLY A 83 1.79 -14.64 -2.39
N SER A 84 3.04 -14.84 -2.02
CA SER A 84 3.42 -15.78 -0.94
C SER A 84 2.90 -15.32 0.43
N VAL A 85 3.03 -14.03 0.74
CA VAL A 85 2.51 -13.44 1.99
C VAL A 85 0.98 -13.48 2.03
N GLN A 86 0.33 -13.18 0.91
CA GLN A 86 -1.13 -13.30 0.75
C GLN A 86 -1.62 -14.72 1.08
N GLU A 87 -0.93 -15.73 0.57
CA GLU A 87 -1.31 -17.12 0.79
C GLU A 87 -1.27 -17.51 2.28
N VAL A 88 -0.24 -17.07 2.99
CA VAL A 88 -0.09 -17.31 4.44
C VAL A 88 -1.17 -16.57 5.23
N ILE A 89 -1.30 -15.27 5.05
CA ILE A 89 -2.19 -14.42 5.84
C ILE A 89 -3.66 -14.79 5.64
N ASN A 90 -4.08 -14.99 4.38
CA ASN A 90 -5.49 -15.21 4.08
C ASN A 90 -5.99 -16.59 4.49
N LYS A 91 -5.08 -17.55 4.75
CA LYS A 91 -5.42 -18.89 5.24
C LYS A 91 -5.32 -19.03 6.76
N ASP A 92 -4.67 -18.09 7.44
CA ASP A 92 -4.48 -18.16 8.89
C ASP A 92 -5.81 -17.97 9.63
N LYS A 93 -6.21 -18.99 10.41
CA LYS A 93 -7.50 -19.03 11.08
C LYS A 93 -7.67 -17.96 12.16
N ASP A 94 -6.56 -17.51 12.76
CA ASP A 94 -6.57 -16.55 13.86
C ASP A 94 -6.70 -15.11 13.39
N THR A 95 -6.20 -14.82 12.19
CA THR A 95 -6.04 -13.42 11.70
C THR A 95 -6.81 -13.09 10.44
N LYS A 96 -7.32 -14.09 9.70
CA LYS A 96 -7.99 -13.92 8.39
C LYS A 96 -9.20 -12.98 8.40
N ASP A 97 -9.84 -12.80 9.55
CA ASP A 97 -11.01 -11.93 9.71
C ASP A 97 -10.59 -10.49 10.11
N HIS A 98 -9.31 -10.30 10.49
CA HIS A 98 -8.74 -9.02 10.91
C HIS A 98 -7.77 -8.42 9.87
N LEU A 99 -7.17 -9.26 9.03
CA LEU A 99 -6.23 -8.83 8.00
C LEU A 99 -6.35 -9.71 6.77
N LYS A 100 -6.48 -9.07 5.61
CA LYS A 100 -6.32 -9.71 4.31
C LYS A 100 -5.33 -8.95 3.45
N LEU A 101 -4.57 -9.67 2.66
CA LEU A 101 -3.72 -9.11 1.62
C LEU A 101 -4.21 -9.64 0.27
N ILE A 102 -4.37 -8.74 -0.69
CA ILE A 102 -4.83 -9.06 -2.05
C ILE A 102 -3.87 -8.44 -3.07
N PHE A 103 -3.30 -9.25 -3.93
CA PHE A 103 -2.68 -8.75 -5.15
C PHE A 103 -3.74 -8.63 -6.24
N LEU A 104 -3.90 -7.43 -6.80
CA LEU A 104 -4.84 -7.17 -7.88
C LEU A 104 -4.12 -7.34 -9.23
N PRO A 105 -4.41 -8.41 -9.98
CA PRO A 105 -3.76 -8.66 -11.26
C PRO A 105 -4.23 -7.66 -12.32
N ASN A 106 -3.36 -7.40 -13.29
CA ASN A 106 -3.68 -6.60 -14.47
C ASN A 106 -4.35 -5.24 -14.18
N TYR A 107 -3.86 -4.54 -13.14
CA TYR A 107 -4.36 -3.20 -12.83
C TYR A 107 -4.33 -2.29 -14.08
N ASN A 108 -5.44 -1.64 -14.37
CA ASN A 108 -5.69 -0.81 -15.54
C ASN A 108 -6.73 0.28 -15.22
N VAL A 109 -7.07 1.12 -16.20
CA VAL A 109 -8.00 2.25 -16.01
C VAL A 109 -9.39 1.78 -15.53
N SER A 110 -9.94 0.73 -16.12
CA SER A 110 -11.26 0.22 -15.70
C SER A 110 -11.25 -0.31 -14.26
N ALA A 111 -10.15 -0.93 -13.84
CA ALA A 111 -9.97 -1.31 -12.43
C ALA A 111 -9.88 -0.06 -11.51
N ALA A 112 -9.20 0.99 -11.97
CA ALA A 112 -9.08 2.24 -11.21
C ALA A 112 -10.43 2.89 -10.94
N GLU A 113 -11.35 2.88 -11.90
CA GLU A 113 -12.70 3.45 -11.78
C GLU A 113 -13.53 2.79 -10.67
N VAL A 114 -13.26 1.53 -10.34
CA VAL A 114 -13.92 0.79 -9.25
C VAL A 114 -13.15 0.92 -7.93
N ILE A 115 -11.83 0.82 -7.98
CA ILE A 115 -11.00 0.74 -6.76
C ILE A 115 -10.88 2.10 -6.09
N ILE A 116 -10.59 3.17 -6.86
CA ILE A 116 -10.31 4.48 -6.30
C ILE A 116 -11.50 5.03 -5.49
N PRO A 117 -12.75 5.06 -6.01
CA PRO A 117 -13.89 5.57 -5.26
C PRO A 117 -14.26 4.75 -4.02
N ALA A 118 -13.83 3.50 -3.96
CA ALA A 118 -14.13 2.59 -2.86
C ALA A 118 -13.01 2.49 -1.83
N SER A 119 -11.90 3.21 -2.02
CA SER A 119 -10.74 3.17 -1.13
C SER A 119 -10.89 4.15 0.02
N GLU A 120 -10.46 3.76 1.22
CA GLU A 120 -10.47 4.59 2.41
C GLU A 120 -9.09 5.15 2.74
N LEU A 121 -8.04 4.37 2.48
CA LEU A 121 -6.65 4.77 2.66
C LEU A 121 -5.84 4.40 1.42
N SER A 122 -5.05 5.33 0.91
CA SER A 122 -4.15 5.06 -0.22
C SER A 122 -2.70 5.37 0.13
N GLN A 123 -1.79 4.51 -0.33
CA GLN A 123 -0.37 4.59 0.00
C GLN A 123 0.45 5.20 -1.13
N HIS A 124 1.10 6.33 -0.84
CA HIS A 124 1.97 7.09 -1.73
C HIS A 124 3.32 7.32 -1.05
N ILE A 125 4.07 6.22 -0.89
CA ILE A 125 5.20 6.08 0.02
C ILE A 125 6.55 6.00 -0.68
N SER A 126 6.71 6.62 -1.85
CA SER A 126 7.99 6.67 -2.57
C SER A 126 9.12 7.27 -1.71
N THR A 127 10.35 6.92 -2.01
CA THR A 127 11.50 7.59 -1.37
C THR A 127 11.49 9.06 -1.77
N ALA A 128 11.57 9.97 -0.81
CA ALA A 128 11.55 11.40 -1.09
C ALA A 128 12.60 11.81 -2.13
N GLY A 129 12.18 12.62 -3.12
CA GLY A 129 12.99 13.05 -4.25
C GLY A 129 13.02 12.08 -5.45
N THR A 130 12.17 11.06 -5.47
CA THR A 130 12.16 10.06 -6.56
C THR A 130 10.90 10.06 -7.42
N GLU A 131 9.76 10.44 -6.89
CA GLU A 131 8.52 10.63 -7.66
C GLU A 131 8.39 12.08 -8.06
N VAL A 132 8.44 12.39 -9.34
CA VAL A 132 8.42 13.78 -9.82
C VAL A 132 7.07 14.45 -9.54
N SER A 133 5.96 13.73 -9.72
CA SER A 133 4.61 14.21 -9.46
C SER A 133 3.73 13.11 -8.86
N GLY A 134 3.44 12.07 -9.66
CA GLY A 134 2.34 11.17 -9.40
C GLY A 134 1.02 11.76 -9.90
N THR A 135 0.03 10.90 -10.11
CA THR A 135 -1.33 11.31 -10.52
C THR A 135 -2.41 10.63 -9.71
N SER A 136 -2.15 9.39 -9.25
CA SER A 136 -3.15 8.62 -8.50
C SER A 136 -3.47 9.23 -7.13
N ASN A 137 -2.50 9.85 -6.46
CA ASN A 137 -2.72 10.54 -5.20
C ASN A 137 -3.81 11.61 -5.31
N MET A 138 -3.78 12.45 -6.35
CA MET A 138 -4.84 13.44 -6.60
C MET A 138 -6.20 12.77 -6.82
N LYS A 139 -6.25 11.68 -7.60
CA LYS A 139 -7.49 10.93 -7.85
C LYS A 139 -8.08 10.36 -6.57
N PHE A 140 -7.27 9.82 -5.68
CA PHE A 140 -7.71 9.34 -4.37
C PHE A 140 -8.25 10.48 -3.51
N CYS A 141 -7.55 11.62 -3.44
CA CYS A 141 -8.02 12.80 -2.72
C CYS A 141 -9.38 13.27 -3.20
N PHE A 142 -9.57 13.42 -4.52
CA PHE A 142 -10.84 13.85 -5.10
C PHE A 142 -11.98 12.86 -4.88
N ASN A 143 -11.69 11.63 -4.50
CA ASN A 143 -12.68 10.62 -4.13
C ASN A 143 -12.83 10.46 -2.60
N GLY A 144 -12.31 11.38 -1.79
CA GLY A 144 -12.44 11.37 -0.34
C GLY A 144 -11.59 10.33 0.38
N CYS A 145 -10.61 9.73 -0.30
CA CYS A 145 -9.70 8.75 0.27
C CYS A 145 -8.57 9.45 1.04
N LEU A 146 -8.29 9.01 2.26
CA LEU A 146 -7.16 9.49 3.03
C LEU A 146 -5.82 9.03 2.42
N ILE A 147 -4.80 9.87 2.54
CA ILE A 147 -3.47 9.58 2.03
C ILE A 147 -2.50 9.30 3.16
N ILE A 148 -1.76 8.19 3.05
CA ILE A 148 -0.52 7.98 3.77
C ILE A 148 0.64 8.10 2.78
N GLY A 149 1.61 8.95 3.07
CA GLY A 149 2.68 9.22 2.12
C GLY A 149 3.90 9.89 2.72
N THR A 150 4.90 9.99 1.88
CA THR A 150 6.11 10.78 2.11
C THR A 150 5.96 12.13 1.44
N MET A 151 6.77 13.11 1.85
CA MET A 151 6.83 14.43 1.22
C MET A 151 7.62 14.31 -0.09
N ASP A 152 6.94 13.79 -1.12
CA ASP A 152 7.49 13.49 -2.44
C ASP A 152 6.42 13.74 -3.52
N GLY A 153 6.83 14.22 -4.68
CA GLY A 153 5.94 14.51 -5.79
C GLY A 153 4.76 15.41 -5.42
N ALA A 154 3.60 15.15 -5.98
CA ALA A 154 2.38 15.92 -5.71
C ALA A 154 1.84 15.80 -4.27
N ASN A 155 2.38 14.90 -3.44
CA ASN A 155 2.02 14.88 -2.02
C ASN A 155 2.37 16.19 -1.31
N VAL A 156 3.43 16.88 -1.78
CA VAL A 156 3.84 18.18 -1.24
C VAL A 156 2.76 19.23 -1.46
N GLU A 157 2.28 19.35 -2.70
CA GLU A 157 1.22 20.31 -3.05
C GLU A 157 -0.11 19.91 -2.40
N ILE A 158 -0.43 18.61 -2.36
CA ILE A 158 -1.64 18.14 -1.67
C ILE A 158 -1.60 18.54 -0.19
N ALA A 159 -0.47 18.33 0.50
CA ALA A 159 -0.33 18.70 1.90
C ALA A 159 -0.45 20.22 2.13
N GLN A 160 0.03 21.04 1.18
CA GLN A 160 -0.12 22.50 1.23
C GLN A 160 -1.58 22.93 1.08
N GLU A 161 -2.34 22.27 0.18
CA GLU A 161 -3.73 22.64 -0.11
C GLU A 161 -4.71 22.16 0.96
N ILE A 162 -4.52 20.96 1.51
CA ILE A 162 -5.46 20.38 2.49
C ILE A 162 -5.01 20.53 3.94
N GLY A 163 -3.76 20.92 4.20
CA GLY A 163 -3.09 20.94 5.51
C GLY A 163 -2.39 19.61 5.83
N GLU A 164 -1.19 19.68 6.40
CA GLU A 164 -0.40 18.47 6.76
C GLU A 164 -1.14 17.61 7.81
N GLU A 165 -1.97 18.21 8.66
CA GLU A 165 -2.78 17.53 9.66
C GLU A 165 -3.88 16.62 9.06
N ASN A 166 -4.20 16.79 7.78
CA ASN A 166 -5.20 15.99 7.06
C ASN A 166 -4.57 14.88 6.21
N MET A 167 -3.26 14.66 6.35
CA MET A 167 -2.52 13.56 5.72
C MET A 167 -1.72 12.78 6.77
N PHE A 168 -1.55 11.48 6.54
CA PHE A 168 -0.59 10.67 7.32
C PHE A 168 0.80 10.77 6.67
N ILE A 169 1.58 11.78 7.11
CA ILE A 169 2.93 12.05 6.58
C ILE A 169 3.97 11.33 7.43
N PHE A 170 4.93 10.68 6.78
CA PHE A 170 6.04 10.02 7.47
C PHE A 170 7.32 9.99 6.60
N GLY A 171 8.42 9.58 7.22
CA GLY A 171 9.69 9.35 6.55
C GLY A 171 10.55 10.60 6.42
N ALA A 172 11.78 10.38 5.94
CA ALA A 172 12.76 11.43 5.73
C ALA A 172 12.35 12.35 4.57
N ARG A 173 12.66 13.62 4.69
CA ARG A 173 12.53 14.61 3.60
C ARG A 173 13.74 14.49 2.66
N VAL A 174 13.70 15.17 1.50
CA VAL A 174 14.73 15.06 0.45
C VAL A 174 16.13 15.34 0.99
N GLU A 175 16.27 16.40 1.79
CA GLU A 175 17.55 16.84 2.37
C GLU A 175 18.15 15.78 3.33
N ASP A 176 17.29 15.04 4.02
CA ASP A 176 17.73 13.98 4.94
C ASP A 176 18.10 12.71 4.17
N VAL A 177 17.40 12.40 3.09
CA VAL A 177 17.72 11.26 2.21
C VAL A 177 19.11 11.45 1.59
N GLU A 178 19.45 12.66 1.14
CA GLU A 178 20.77 12.98 0.61
C GLU A 178 21.88 12.77 1.65
N LYS A 179 21.67 13.26 2.87
CA LYS A 179 22.62 13.05 3.99
C LYS A 179 22.80 11.57 4.34
N LEU A 180 21.72 10.80 4.34
CA LEU A 180 21.77 9.36 4.62
C LEU A 180 22.53 8.60 3.54
N ARG A 181 22.38 8.95 2.26
CA ARG A 181 23.14 8.34 1.16
C ARG A 181 24.64 8.55 1.26
N ILE A 182 25.06 9.69 1.79
CA ILE A 182 26.49 9.99 2.02
C ILE A 182 27.02 9.17 3.20
N ARG A 183 26.20 8.94 4.24
CA ARG A 183 26.63 8.23 5.47
C ARG A 183 26.67 6.71 5.34
N VAL A 184 25.92 6.15 4.43
CA VAL A 184 25.87 4.71 4.16
C VAL A 184 26.40 4.47 2.75
N PRO A 185 27.74 4.34 2.56
CA PRO A 185 28.25 3.91 1.28
C PRO A 185 27.63 2.55 0.95
N LEU A 186 26.95 2.48 -0.18
CA LEU A 186 26.52 1.20 -0.72
C LEU A 186 27.79 0.39 -0.94
N ASN A 187 28.03 -0.61 -0.09
CA ASN A 187 29.06 -1.61 -0.36
C ASN A 187 28.72 -2.23 -1.71
N GLN A 188 29.57 -1.95 -2.68
CA GLN A 188 29.52 -2.52 -4.02
C GLN A 188 29.83 -4.01 -4.00
#